data_dc841f6411627df2804c2cb0b6dfeb84
#
_entry.id   dc841f6411627df2804c2cb0b6dfeb84
#
_cell.length_a   1.000
_cell.length_b   1.000
_cell.length_c   1.000
_cell.angle_alpha   90.00
_cell.angle_beta   90.00
_cell.angle_gamma   90.00
#
_symmetry.space_group_name_H-M   'P 1'
#
loop_
_entity.id
_entity.type
_entity.pdbx_description
1 polymer ?
#
loop_
_entity_poly.entity_id
_entity_poly.type
_entity_poly.pdbx_seq_one_letter_code
_entity_poly.pdbx_strand_id
1 'polypeptide(L)'
;MNNYEASIKDHSRQHVAFPYGAANGSPIPKVFVVCDQRDTAPVWGYLLRQQGLMVIMETSREKAIDRWSAEMPDLVVIDSNAKHEKRMELYQNFRAVSVAPILLFLPTYHETQILEAYHAGVDDVVVKPVTPAIFLAKILAWMRRSWTLPVDNLSLVKAGKHRLDPERRCLIDQDGIEIRLTNLEFRLLHLLMSQPGFVFSQEEIIESIWGGYGNGDQVLLKNVVYRLRKKIEEDPGRPCFLQTGPGGYSFLG
;
A
#
# COMPACT_ATOMS: atom_id res chain seq x y z
N MET A 1 15.75 -40.16 26.62
CA MET A 1 15.62 -40.27 25.15
C MET A 1 14.13 -40.26 24.85
N ASN A 2 13.68 -39.30 24.37
CA ASN A 2 13.46 -38.32 23.43
C ASN A 2 12.03 -37.83 23.48
N ASN A 3 11.75 -36.80 24.30
CA ASN A 3 10.51 -36.01 24.19
C ASN A 3 10.71 -34.68 23.45
N TYR A 4 11.91 -34.50 22.85
CA TYR A 4 12.25 -33.25 22.14
C TYR A 4 12.02 -33.30 20.62
N GLU A 5 11.94 -34.48 20.03
CA GLU A 5 11.74 -34.63 18.58
C GLU A 5 10.25 -34.60 18.13
N ALA A 6 9.30 -34.79 19.06
CA ALA A 6 7.90 -34.75 18.73
C ALA A 6 7.34 -33.31 18.61
N SER A 7 8.04 -32.33 19.20
CA SER A 7 7.56 -30.92 19.22
C SER A 7 7.96 -30.11 17.97
N ILE A 8 8.85 -30.62 17.13
CA ILE A 8 9.35 -29.87 15.94
C ILE A 8 8.48 -30.19 14.69
N LYS A 9 7.72 -31.25 14.69
CA LYS A 9 6.94 -31.69 13.51
C LYS A 9 5.59 -31.03 13.34
N ASP A 10 5.07 -30.32 14.34
CA ASP A 10 3.70 -29.75 14.27
C ASP A 10 3.65 -28.23 14.01
N HIS A 11 4.80 -27.55 13.93
CA HIS A 11 4.85 -26.11 13.65
C HIS A 11 5.02 -25.77 12.16
N SER A 12 5.11 -26.76 11.27
CA SER A 12 5.41 -26.53 9.85
C SER A 12 4.19 -26.46 8.92
N ARG A 13 2.97 -26.44 9.42
CA ARG A 13 1.74 -26.43 8.59
C ARG A 13 0.64 -25.45 9.01
N GLN A 14 0.93 -24.45 9.78
CA GLN A 14 0.05 -23.29 9.79
C GLN A 14 0.46 -22.36 8.64
N HIS A 15 0.07 -22.75 7.41
CA HIS A 15 -0.11 -21.80 6.34
C HIS A 15 -1.16 -20.80 6.85
N VAL A 16 -0.72 -19.67 7.35
CA VAL A 16 -1.57 -18.50 7.48
C VAL A 16 -1.82 -18.05 6.03
N ALA A 17 -2.73 -18.77 5.36
CA ALA A 17 -3.29 -18.29 4.11
C ALA A 17 -3.82 -16.88 4.40
N PHE A 18 -3.45 -15.93 3.60
CA PHE A 18 -3.98 -14.58 3.69
C PHE A 18 -5.51 -14.75 3.65
N PRO A 19 -6.29 -14.28 4.64
CA PRO A 19 -7.70 -14.62 4.77
C PRO A 19 -8.58 -14.13 3.61
N TYR A 20 -7.98 -13.56 2.59
CA TYR A 20 -8.61 -12.91 1.45
C TYR A 20 -8.37 -13.63 0.11
N GLY A 21 -8.17 -14.94 0.14
CA GLY A 21 -8.14 -15.76 -1.08
C GLY A 21 -9.55 -16.07 -1.54
N ALA A 22 -9.92 -15.57 -2.72
CA ALA A 22 -10.93 -16.08 -3.66
C ALA A 22 -12.31 -16.59 -3.13
N ALA A 23 -12.70 -16.30 -1.91
CA ALA A 23 -14.05 -16.55 -1.45
C ALA A 23 -14.90 -15.31 -1.77
N ASN A 24 -15.83 -15.45 -2.70
CA ASN A 24 -16.89 -14.49 -3.04
C ASN A 24 -16.54 -13.32 -3.98
N GLY A 25 -15.66 -13.50 -4.98
CA GLY A 25 -15.47 -12.45 -6.01
C GLY A 25 -14.64 -11.25 -5.58
N SER A 26 -14.08 -11.24 -4.38
CA SER A 26 -13.21 -10.16 -3.91
C SER A 26 -11.94 -10.05 -4.76
N PRO A 27 -11.51 -8.85 -5.14
CA PRO A 27 -10.30 -8.66 -5.94
C PRO A 27 -9.07 -9.21 -5.20
N ILE A 28 -8.23 -9.96 -5.93
CA ILE A 28 -7.00 -10.52 -5.37
C ILE A 28 -5.99 -9.39 -5.17
N PRO A 29 -5.39 -9.27 -3.96
CA PRO A 29 -4.38 -8.27 -3.69
C PRO A 29 -3.18 -8.37 -4.63
N LYS A 30 -2.76 -7.24 -5.20
CA LYS A 30 -1.74 -7.18 -6.24
C LYS A 30 -0.44 -6.56 -5.71
N VAL A 31 0.65 -7.30 -5.80
CA VAL A 31 1.99 -6.84 -5.42
C VAL A 31 2.86 -6.72 -6.66
N PHE A 32 3.45 -5.53 -6.85
CA PHE A 32 4.40 -5.27 -7.91
C PHE A 32 5.82 -5.35 -7.35
N VAL A 33 6.63 -6.26 -7.87
CA VAL A 33 8.00 -6.51 -7.39
C VAL A 33 9.00 -6.14 -8.47
N VAL A 34 9.86 -5.18 -8.16
CA VAL A 34 11.03 -4.86 -8.99
C VAL A 34 12.25 -5.50 -8.35
N CYS A 35 12.79 -6.54 -8.98
CA CYS A 35 13.95 -7.27 -8.47
C CYS A 35 14.90 -7.59 -9.61
N ASP A 36 16.07 -6.93 -9.62
CA ASP A 36 17.10 -7.10 -10.65
C ASP A 36 18.04 -8.31 -10.40
N GLN A 37 17.81 -9.02 -9.32
CA GLN A 37 18.62 -10.20 -8.94
C GLN A 37 17.97 -11.48 -9.48
N ARG A 38 18.61 -12.12 -10.45
CA ARG A 38 18.10 -13.31 -11.16
C ARG A 38 17.76 -14.49 -10.26
N ASP A 39 18.55 -14.68 -9.19
CA ASP A 39 18.38 -15.81 -8.27
C ASP A 39 17.31 -15.52 -7.21
N THR A 40 17.13 -14.27 -6.83
CA THR A 40 16.23 -13.86 -5.75
C THR A 40 14.80 -13.63 -6.28
N ALA A 41 14.64 -13.06 -7.47
CA ALA A 41 13.34 -12.71 -8.02
C ALA A 41 12.36 -13.91 -8.10
N PRO A 42 12.76 -15.11 -8.58
CA PRO A 42 11.86 -16.27 -8.60
C PRO A 42 11.41 -16.70 -7.20
N VAL A 43 12.32 -16.61 -6.21
CA VAL A 43 12.02 -16.97 -4.82
C VAL A 43 10.98 -16.04 -4.23
N TRP A 44 11.16 -14.73 -4.38
CA TRP A 44 10.17 -13.75 -3.92
C TRP A 44 8.81 -13.94 -4.60
N GLY A 45 8.81 -14.11 -5.91
CA GLY A 45 7.59 -14.37 -6.67
C GLY A 45 6.85 -15.63 -6.21
N TYR A 46 7.59 -16.72 -5.98
CA TYR A 46 7.02 -17.98 -5.49
C TYR A 46 6.39 -17.81 -4.10
N LEU A 47 7.15 -17.25 -3.14
CA LEU A 47 6.69 -17.07 -1.77
C LEU A 47 5.40 -16.23 -1.69
N LEU A 48 5.34 -15.14 -2.44
CA LEU A 48 4.17 -14.26 -2.44
C LEU A 48 2.94 -14.92 -3.05
N ARG A 49 3.11 -15.67 -4.16
CA ARG A 49 1.99 -16.40 -4.78
C ARG A 49 1.43 -17.50 -3.87
N GLN A 50 2.28 -18.15 -3.07
CA GLN A 50 1.84 -19.14 -2.08
C GLN A 50 0.94 -18.52 -0.99
N GLN A 51 0.96 -17.20 -0.82
CA GLN A 51 0.06 -16.47 0.09
C GLN A 51 -1.22 -15.99 -0.60
N GLY A 52 -1.50 -16.41 -1.82
CA GLY A 52 -2.69 -16.00 -2.55
C GLY A 52 -2.61 -14.60 -3.16
N LEU A 53 -1.41 -14.01 -3.25
CA LEU A 53 -1.21 -12.69 -3.84
C LEU A 53 -1.04 -12.78 -5.36
N MET A 54 -1.62 -11.84 -6.09
CA MET A 54 -1.27 -11.60 -7.50
C MET A 54 0.07 -10.89 -7.55
N VAL A 55 1.06 -11.49 -8.21
CA VAL A 55 2.43 -10.98 -8.23
C VAL A 55 2.87 -10.64 -9.64
N ILE A 56 3.19 -9.36 -9.84
CA ILE A 56 3.80 -8.85 -11.06
C ILE A 56 5.28 -8.66 -10.79
N MET A 57 6.11 -9.38 -11.53
CA MET A 57 7.56 -9.32 -11.40
C MET A 57 8.16 -8.54 -12.56
N GLU A 58 9.04 -7.59 -12.24
CA GLU A 58 9.91 -6.92 -13.21
C GLU A 58 11.36 -6.96 -12.79
N THR A 59 12.22 -7.29 -13.74
CA THR A 59 13.66 -7.30 -13.54
C THR A 59 14.34 -6.06 -14.13
N SER A 60 13.68 -5.38 -15.09
CA SER A 60 14.11 -4.12 -15.68
C SER A 60 13.38 -2.95 -15.02
N ARG A 61 14.12 -1.95 -14.62
CA ARG A 61 13.59 -0.72 -14.03
C ARG A 61 12.77 0.09 -15.04
N GLU A 62 13.24 0.15 -16.27
CA GLU A 62 12.59 0.89 -17.36
C GLU A 62 11.22 0.28 -17.66
N LYS A 63 11.15 -1.04 -17.81
CA LYS A 63 9.89 -1.76 -18.00
C LYS A 63 8.96 -1.66 -16.79
N ALA A 64 9.54 -1.57 -15.58
CA ALA A 64 8.75 -1.43 -14.37
C ALA A 64 7.95 -0.12 -14.36
N ILE A 65 8.56 1.00 -14.81
CA ILE A 65 7.92 2.31 -14.88
C ILE A 65 6.77 2.28 -15.91
N ASP A 66 7.01 1.69 -17.09
CA ASP A 66 6.01 1.61 -18.16
C ASP A 66 4.78 0.75 -17.76
N ARG A 67 5.03 -0.38 -17.10
CA ARG A 67 3.95 -1.30 -16.67
C ARG A 67 3.16 -0.81 -15.48
N TRP A 68 3.80 -0.05 -14.63
CA TRP A 68 3.23 0.37 -13.35
C TRP A 68 1.86 1.06 -13.48
N SER A 69 1.74 2.04 -14.37
CA SER A 69 0.52 2.83 -14.52
C SER A 69 -0.69 1.99 -14.97
N ALA A 70 -0.44 0.89 -15.69
CA ALA A 70 -1.48 -0.02 -16.16
C ALA A 70 -1.92 -1.01 -15.08
N GLU A 71 -1.03 -1.40 -14.17
CA GLU A 71 -1.26 -2.51 -13.25
C GLU A 71 -1.93 -2.12 -11.93
N MET A 72 -1.76 -0.87 -11.48
CA MET A 72 -2.35 -0.34 -10.24
C MET A 72 -2.23 -1.29 -9.03
N PRO A 73 -1.02 -1.62 -8.58
CA PRO A 73 -0.83 -2.55 -7.47
C PRO A 73 -1.21 -1.95 -6.12
N ASP A 74 -1.46 -2.82 -5.16
CA ASP A 74 -1.76 -2.45 -3.77
C ASP A 74 -0.49 -2.27 -2.92
N LEU A 75 0.65 -2.82 -3.39
CA LEU A 75 1.98 -2.68 -2.77
C LEU A 75 3.07 -2.79 -3.82
N VAL A 76 4.11 -1.98 -3.66
CA VAL A 76 5.36 -2.08 -4.43
C VAL A 76 6.46 -2.59 -3.55
N VAL A 77 7.24 -3.50 -4.09
CA VAL A 77 8.48 -4.00 -3.49
C VAL A 77 9.61 -3.68 -4.43
N ILE A 78 10.61 -2.96 -3.94
CA ILE A 78 11.84 -2.67 -4.70
C ILE A 78 13.00 -3.37 -4.01
N ASP A 79 13.55 -4.37 -4.67
CA ASP A 79 14.74 -5.11 -4.26
C ASP A 79 15.80 -5.03 -5.37
N SER A 80 16.54 -3.93 -5.38
CA SER A 80 17.49 -3.63 -6.44
C SER A 80 18.90 -3.38 -5.89
N ASN A 81 19.88 -4.01 -6.51
CA ASN A 81 21.30 -3.77 -6.26
C ASN A 81 21.88 -2.60 -7.10
N ALA A 82 21.04 -1.87 -7.81
CA ALA A 82 21.46 -0.70 -8.56
C ALA A 82 22.13 0.35 -7.66
N LYS A 83 22.92 1.22 -8.28
CA LYS A 83 23.51 2.39 -7.59
C LYS A 83 22.40 3.27 -7.01
N HIS A 84 22.76 4.02 -5.96
CA HIS A 84 21.83 4.85 -5.21
C HIS A 84 21.00 5.79 -6.11
N GLU A 85 21.67 6.49 -7.04
CA GLU A 85 21.02 7.44 -7.94
C GLU A 85 19.95 6.78 -8.81
N LYS A 86 20.24 5.56 -9.30
CA LYS A 86 19.29 4.79 -10.11
C LYS A 86 18.10 4.26 -9.30
N ARG A 87 18.32 3.98 -8.03
CA ARG A 87 17.22 3.63 -7.12
C ARG A 87 16.34 4.84 -6.81
N MET A 88 16.97 6.00 -6.51
CA MET A 88 16.27 7.27 -6.29
C MET A 88 15.35 7.62 -7.46
N GLU A 89 15.88 7.58 -8.68
CA GLU A 89 15.12 7.81 -9.90
C GLU A 89 13.91 6.88 -10.00
N LEU A 90 14.09 5.58 -9.67
CA LEU A 90 13.02 4.58 -9.74
C LEU A 90 11.84 4.90 -8.82
N TYR A 91 12.08 5.16 -7.54
CA TYR A 91 10.96 5.42 -6.63
C TYR A 91 10.39 6.84 -6.77
N GLN A 92 11.16 7.83 -7.22
CA GLN A 92 10.62 9.14 -7.60
C GLN A 92 9.65 9.00 -8.79
N ASN A 93 10.03 8.23 -9.82
CA ASN A 93 9.16 7.95 -10.95
C ASN A 93 7.89 7.20 -10.52
N PHE A 94 8.01 6.21 -9.64
CA PHE A 94 6.83 5.54 -9.09
C PHE A 94 5.94 6.51 -8.32
N ARG A 95 6.51 7.41 -7.53
CA ARG A 95 5.73 8.41 -6.79
C ARG A 95 5.06 9.44 -7.68
N ALA A 96 5.64 9.76 -8.80
CA ALA A 96 5.02 10.69 -9.75
C ALA A 96 3.70 10.15 -10.33
N VAL A 97 3.58 8.82 -10.46
CA VAL A 97 2.44 8.16 -11.14
C VAL A 97 1.62 7.25 -10.22
N SER A 98 2.06 6.99 -9.00
CA SER A 98 1.39 6.06 -8.09
C SER A 98 1.49 6.46 -6.62
N VAL A 99 0.48 6.00 -5.90
CA VAL A 99 0.27 6.23 -4.48
C VAL A 99 0.34 4.93 -3.67
N ALA A 100 0.53 3.78 -4.31
CA ALA A 100 0.69 2.51 -3.61
C ALA A 100 1.89 2.58 -2.65
N PRO A 101 1.83 1.96 -1.47
CA PRO A 101 2.98 1.89 -0.56
C PRO A 101 4.20 1.29 -1.26
N ILE A 102 5.38 1.85 -1.03
CA ILE A 102 6.66 1.35 -1.52
C ILE A 102 7.48 0.81 -0.36
N LEU A 103 7.80 -0.47 -0.43
CA LEU A 103 8.72 -1.15 0.48
C LEU A 103 10.05 -1.37 -0.22
N LEU A 104 11.10 -0.73 0.30
CA LEU A 104 12.45 -0.75 -0.28
C LEU A 104 13.37 -1.70 0.49
N PHE A 105 14.02 -2.62 -0.23
CA PHE A 105 15.10 -3.45 0.30
C PHE A 105 16.45 -2.88 -0.11
N LEU A 106 17.24 -2.43 0.87
CA LEU A 106 18.60 -1.91 0.64
C LEU A 106 19.65 -2.99 0.84
N PRO A 107 20.69 -3.06 -0.02
CA PRO A 107 21.74 -4.04 0.12
C PRO A 107 22.62 -3.80 1.36
N THR A 108 22.76 -2.54 1.78
CA THR A 108 23.61 -2.12 2.91
C THR A 108 22.97 -0.98 3.68
N TYR A 109 23.32 -0.85 4.95
CA TYR A 109 22.88 0.25 5.80
C TYR A 109 23.65 1.53 5.45
N HIS A 110 22.92 2.58 5.08
CA HIS A 110 23.42 3.93 4.92
C HIS A 110 22.34 4.91 5.38
N GLU A 111 22.55 5.55 6.51
CA GLU A 111 21.55 6.43 7.12
C GLU A 111 21.06 7.52 6.16
N THR A 112 21.98 8.20 5.45
CA THR A 112 21.65 9.22 4.45
C THR A 112 20.72 8.67 3.35
N GLN A 113 21.03 7.49 2.80
CA GLN A 113 20.20 6.88 1.75
C GLN A 113 18.82 6.46 2.25
N ILE A 114 18.73 6.04 3.52
CA ILE A 114 17.44 5.71 4.16
C ILE A 114 16.58 6.96 4.30
N LEU A 115 17.16 8.06 4.82
CA LEU A 115 16.45 9.33 4.97
C LEU A 115 16.01 9.90 3.62
N GLU A 116 16.88 9.88 2.62
CA GLU A 116 16.56 10.32 1.26
C GLU A 116 15.44 9.46 0.63
N ALA A 117 15.43 8.14 0.87
CA ALA A 117 14.37 7.26 0.39
C ALA A 117 13.02 7.64 1.02
N TYR A 118 12.96 7.90 2.32
CA TYR A 118 11.75 8.38 2.98
C TYR A 118 11.30 9.74 2.44
N HIS A 119 12.20 10.70 2.26
CA HIS A 119 11.89 12.00 1.67
C HIS A 119 11.39 11.89 0.22
N ALA A 120 11.91 10.92 -0.54
CA ALA A 120 11.43 10.63 -1.89
C ALA A 120 10.10 9.86 -1.93
N GLY A 121 9.53 9.53 -0.76
CA GLY A 121 8.21 8.93 -0.62
C GLY A 121 8.18 7.40 -0.51
N VAL A 122 9.29 6.75 -0.18
CA VAL A 122 9.30 5.34 0.25
C VAL A 122 8.58 5.24 1.61
N ASP A 123 7.77 4.23 1.81
CA ASP A 123 6.96 4.08 3.02
C ASP A 123 7.64 3.22 4.09
N ASP A 124 8.50 2.27 3.70
CA ASP A 124 9.32 1.48 4.63
C ASP A 124 10.63 1.04 3.97
N VAL A 125 11.69 0.99 4.75
CA VAL A 125 13.02 0.57 4.30
C VAL A 125 13.50 -0.61 5.13
N VAL A 126 13.93 -1.66 4.45
CA VAL A 126 14.47 -2.88 5.04
C VAL A 126 15.92 -3.07 4.57
N VAL A 127 16.84 -3.20 5.52
CA VAL A 127 18.25 -3.42 5.20
C VAL A 127 18.53 -4.92 5.17
N LYS A 128 19.21 -5.39 4.13
CA LYS A 128 19.66 -6.78 4.00
C LYS A 128 20.87 -7.07 4.92
N PRO A 129 21.10 -8.32 5.33
CA PRO A 129 20.47 -9.55 4.86
C PRO A 129 19.07 -9.77 5.43
N VAL A 130 18.17 -10.32 4.61
CA VAL A 130 16.79 -10.62 4.99
C VAL A 130 16.48 -12.07 4.65
N THR A 131 15.99 -12.82 5.63
CA THR A 131 15.52 -14.18 5.39
C THR A 131 14.19 -14.18 4.61
N PRO A 132 13.86 -15.24 3.87
CA PRO A 132 12.56 -15.38 3.21
C PRO A 132 11.36 -15.18 4.16
N ALA A 133 11.48 -15.64 5.40
CA ALA A 133 10.46 -15.48 6.43
C ALA A 133 10.25 -14.00 6.82
N ILE A 134 11.33 -13.24 7.02
CA ILE A 134 11.26 -11.79 7.34
C ILE A 134 10.72 -11.01 6.13
N PHE A 135 11.19 -11.34 4.92
CA PHE A 135 10.68 -10.74 3.69
C PHE A 135 9.15 -10.89 3.62
N LEU A 136 8.67 -12.13 3.75
CA LEU A 136 7.24 -12.44 3.69
C LEU A 136 6.46 -11.74 4.80
N ALA A 137 6.95 -11.79 6.04
CA ALA A 137 6.30 -11.14 7.18
C ALA A 137 6.14 -9.62 6.97
N LYS A 138 7.14 -8.94 6.42
CA LYS A 138 7.08 -7.51 6.07
C LYS A 138 6.02 -7.23 5.01
N ILE A 139 6.01 -7.99 3.92
CA ILE A 139 5.02 -7.85 2.85
C ILE A 139 3.61 -8.06 3.39
N LEU A 140 3.38 -9.14 4.13
CA LEU A 140 2.08 -9.45 4.71
C LEU A 140 1.61 -8.40 5.74
N ALA A 141 2.54 -7.83 6.52
CA ALA A 141 2.21 -6.72 7.41
C ALA A 141 1.73 -5.49 6.65
N TRP A 142 2.40 -5.12 5.55
CA TRP A 142 1.98 -4.02 4.68
C TRP A 142 0.67 -4.34 3.95
N MET A 143 0.51 -5.57 3.47
CA MET A 143 -0.75 -6.00 2.85
C MET A 143 -1.91 -5.95 3.82
N ARG A 144 -1.74 -6.38 5.08
CA ARG A 144 -2.79 -6.22 6.11
C ARG A 144 -3.18 -4.76 6.29
N ARG A 145 -2.20 -3.85 6.42
CA ARG A 145 -2.46 -2.40 6.52
C ARG A 145 -3.23 -1.86 5.31
N SER A 146 -2.91 -2.35 4.12
CA SER A 146 -3.57 -1.92 2.88
C SER A 146 -4.95 -2.58 2.66
N TRP A 147 -5.21 -3.74 3.30
CA TRP A 147 -6.34 -4.63 2.97
C TRP A 147 -7.17 -5.10 4.17
N THR A 148 -7.17 -4.40 5.29
CA THR A 148 -7.79 -4.85 6.54
C THR A 148 -9.31 -5.13 6.45
N LEU A 149 -10.02 -4.55 5.48
CA LEU A 149 -11.41 -4.92 5.15
C LEU A 149 -11.58 -4.90 3.62
N PRO A 150 -12.29 -5.88 3.03
CA PRO A 150 -12.65 -5.84 1.63
C PRO A 150 -13.47 -4.58 1.32
N VAL A 151 -13.06 -3.84 0.30
CA VAL A 151 -13.81 -2.65 -0.17
C VAL A 151 -15.20 -3.05 -0.66
N ASP A 152 -15.34 -4.29 -1.13
CA ASP A 152 -16.60 -4.83 -1.64
C ASP A 152 -17.74 -4.90 -0.60
N ASN A 153 -17.40 -4.85 0.71
CA ASN A 153 -18.38 -4.77 1.79
C ASN A 153 -18.79 -3.33 2.12
N LEU A 154 -18.17 -2.34 1.48
CA LEU A 154 -18.50 -0.93 1.68
C LEU A 154 -19.67 -0.53 0.77
N SER A 155 -20.64 0.15 1.33
CA SER A 155 -21.76 0.70 0.56
C SER A 155 -21.32 1.86 -0.32
N LEU A 156 -22.07 2.10 -1.40
CA LEU A 156 -21.93 3.30 -2.21
C LEU A 156 -22.19 4.53 -1.33
N VAL A 157 -21.24 5.45 -1.28
CA VAL A 157 -21.34 6.70 -0.50
C VAL A 157 -21.35 7.89 -1.43
N LYS A 158 -22.18 8.88 -1.10
CA LYS A 158 -22.26 10.16 -1.80
C LYS A 158 -22.04 11.32 -0.82
N ALA A 159 -21.25 12.30 -1.24
CA ALA A 159 -21.08 13.57 -0.53
C ALA A 159 -21.15 14.69 -1.56
N GLY A 160 -22.19 15.51 -1.47
CA GLY A 160 -22.50 16.52 -2.49
C GLY A 160 -22.66 15.88 -3.87
N LYS A 161 -21.83 16.32 -4.82
CA LYS A 161 -21.81 15.80 -6.20
C LYS A 161 -20.84 14.62 -6.40
N HIS A 162 -20.03 14.28 -5.40
CA HIS A 162 -19.06 13.21 -5.45
C HIS A 162 -19.69 11.86 -5.07
N ARG A 163 -19.29 10.80 -5.77
CA ARG A 163 -19.75 9.44 -5.52
C ARG A 163 -18.59 8.47 -5.48
N LEU A 164 -18.50 7.68 -4.43
CA LEU A 164 -17.55 6.55 -4.31
C LEU A 164 -18.20 5.26 -4.80
N ASP A 165 -17.55 4.63 -5.77
CA ASP A 165 -17.97 3.36 -6.34
C ASP A 165 -17.05 2.23 -5.84
N PRO A 166 -17.53 1.34 -4.94
CA PRO A 166 -16.71 0.28 -4.37
C PRO A 166 -16.35 -0.81 -5.39
N GLU A 167 -17.22 -1.12 -6.34
CA GLU A 167 -16.97 -2.17 -7.35
C GLU A 167 -15.82 -1.76 -8.27
N ARG A 168 -15.77 -0.48 -8.66
CA ARG A 168 -14.72 0.08 -9.53
C ARG A 168 -13.53 0.65 -8.75
N ARG A 169 -13.65 0.79 -7.44
CA ARG A 169 -12.67 1.42 -6.55
C ARG A 169 -12.26 2.81 -7.07
N CYS A 170 -13.26 3.63 -7.37
CA CYS A 170 -13.05 4.98 -7.90
C CYS A 170 -13.94 6.01 -7.19
N LEU A 171 -13.49 7.26 -7.23
CA LEU A 171 -14.30 8.43 -6.99
C LEU A 171 -14.82 8.90 -8.36
N ILE A 172 -16.12 9.13 -8.45
CA ILE A 172 -16.74 9.83 -9.57
C ILE A 172 -16.99 11.24 -9.10
N ASP A 173 -16.36 12.19 -9.75
CA ASP A 173 -16.44 13.61 -9.41
C ASP A 173 -17.73 14.27 -9.91
N GLN A 174 -17.83 15.58 -9.68
CA GLN A 174 -18.97 16.37 -10.10
C GLN A 174 -19.21 16.42 -11.63
N ASP A 175 -18.17 16.21 -12.42
CA ASP A 175 -18.18 16.24 -13.88
C ASP A 175 -18.34 14.83 -14.48
N GLY A 176 -18.46 13.80 -13.64
CA GLY A 176 -18.60 12.40 -14.03
C GLY A 176 -17.27 11.72 -14.36
N ILE A 177 -16.13 12.34 -14.02
CA ILE A 177 -14.80 11.79 -14.27
C ILE A 177 -14.51 10.72 -13.22
N GLU A 178 -14.07 9.54 -13.66
CA GLU A 178 -13.66 8.45 -12.79
C GLU A 178 -12.20 8.61 -12.35
N ILE A 179 -12.01 8.84 -11.06
CA ILE A 179 -10.69 8.94 -10.42
C ILE A 179 -10.40 7.63 -9.69
N ARG A 180 -9.50 6.81 -10.22
CA ARG A 180 -9.12 5.54 -9.62
C ARG A 180 -8.34 5.71 -8.33
N LEU A 181 -8.69 4.90 -7.32
CA LEU A 181 -8.13 4.98 -5.98
C LEU A 181 -7.45 3.66 -5.61
N THR A 182 -6.37 3.74 -4.82
CA THR A 182 -5.85 2.57 -4.12
C THR A 182 -6.80 2.17 -3.01
N ASN A 183 -6.62 0.99 -2.44
CA ASN A 183 -7.48 0.51 -1.35
C ASN A 183 -7.48 1.46 -0.13
N LEU A 184 -6.30 1.94 0.28
CA LEU A 184 -6.18 2.89 1.40
C LEU A 184 -6.84 4.24 1.12
N GLU A 185 -6.67 4.77 -0.09
CA GLU A 185 -7.31 6.03 -0.49
C GLU A 185 -8.83 5.90 -0.53
N PHE A 186 -9.33 4.79 -1.07
CA PHE A 186 -10.76 4.52 -1.12
C PHE A 186 -11.35 4.45 0.28
N ARG A 187 -10.73 3.70 1.18
CA ARG A 187 -11.19 3.56 2.57
C ARG A 187 -11.16 4.86 3.35
N LEU A 188 -10.09 5.64 3.19
CA LEU A 188 -10.00 6.98 3.81
C LEU A 188 -11.15 7.86 3.30
N LEU A 189 -11.34 7.92 2.00
CA LEU A 189 -12.37 8.74 1.40
C LEU A 189 -13.78 8.27 1.77
N HIS A 190 -13.99 6.94 1.80
CA HIS A 190 -15.25 6.33 2.24
C HIS A 190 -15.58 6.72 3.68
N LEU A 191 -14.62 6.64 4.60
CA LEU A 191 -14.81 7.05 6.00
C LEU A 191 -15.19 8.54 6.08
N LEU A 192 -14.42 9.41 5.43
CA LEU A 192 -14.65 10.86 5.50
C LEU A 192 -15.94 11.29 4.81
N MET A 193 -16.30 10.66 3.69
CA MET A 193 -17.55 10.91 2.97
C MET A 193 -18.78 10.30 3.65
N SER A 194 -18.62 9.37 4.57
CA SER A 194 -19.74 8.81 5.35
C SER A 194 -20.40 9.84 6.25
N GLN A 195 -19.65 10.88 6.67
CA GLN A 195 -20.13 11.99 7.47
C GLN A 195 -19.52 13.31 6.95
N PRO A 196 -20.04 13.87 5.86
CA PRO A 196 -19.51 15.09 5.26
C PRO A 196 -19.49 16.27 6.26
N GLY A 197 -18.36 16.97 6.32
CA GLY A 197 -18.14 18.08 7.24
C GLY A 197 -17.71 17.68 8.66
N PHE A 198 -17.86 16.40 9.04
CA PHE A 198 -17.35 15.93 10.33
C PHE A 198 -15.82 15.79 10.28
N VAL A 199 -15.13 16.28 11.32
CA VAL A 199 -13.68 16.15 11.45
C VAL A 199 -13.38 14.88 12.25
N PHE A 200 -12.90 13.86 11.56
CA PHE A 200 -12.38 12.65 12.21
C PHE A 200 -10.98 12.93 12.72
N SER A 201 -10.68 12.57 13.97
CA SER A 201 -9.33 12.64 14.52
C SER A 201 -8.38 11.69 13.78
N GLN A 202 -7.07 11.95 13.85
CA GLN A 202 -6.08 11.05 13.25
C GLN A 202 -6.16 9.64 13.84
N GLU A 203 -6.40 9.54 15.15
CA GLU A 203 -6.54 8.29 15.89
C GLU A 203 -7.76 7.49 15.39
N GLU A 204 -8.93 8.12 15.26
CA GLU A 204 -10.15 7.48 14.74
C GLU A 204 -9.96 6.98 13.31
N ILE A 205 -9.30 7.78 12.46
CA ILE A 205 -9.00 7.39 11.08
C ILE A 205 -8.04 6.18 11.07
N ILE A 206 -6.97 6.24 11.87
CA ILE A 206 -5.98 5.15 11.95
C ILE A 206 -6.63 3.88 12.45
N GLU A 207 -7.43 3.95 13.50
CA GLU A 207 -8.14 2.80 14.04
C GLU A 207 -9.13 2.20 13.03
N SER A 208 -9.91 3.05 12.36
CA SER A 208 -10.90 2.62 11.37
C SER A 208 -10.26 1.98 10.12
N ILE A 209 -9.14 2.52 9.65
CA ILE A 209 -8.52 2.09 8.40
C ILE A 209 -7.52 0.94 8.64
N TRP A 210 -6.75 0.97 9.73
CA TRP A 210 -5.66 0.03 10.02
C TRP A 210 -5.88 -0.86 11.23
N GLY A 211 -6.96 -0.68 12.00
CA GLY A 211 -7.28 -1.52 13.15
C GLY A 211 -6.42 -1.26 14.38
N GLY A 212 -5.89 -0.06 14.56
CA GLY A 212 -5.23 0.39 15.79
C GLY A 212 -3.81 -0.14 16.04
N TYR A 213 -3.10 -0.65 15.04
CA TYR A 213 -1.77 -1.22 15.19
C TYR A 213 -0.67 -0.31 14.62
N GLY A 214 -0.02 0.49 15.47
CA GLY A 214 1.35 0.97 15.24
C GLY A 214 1.59 2.48 15.24
N ASN A 215 2.70 2.89 15.88
CA ASN A 215 3.16 4.28 15.97
C ASN A 215 3.63 4.92 14.64
N GLY A 216 3.69 4.17 13.55
CA GLY A 216 4.06 4.66 12.21
C GLY A 216 2.88 5.13 11.36
N ASP A 217 1.66 4.92 11.82
CA ASP A 217 0.46 5.08 11.01
C ASP A 217 0.08 6.56 10.77
N GLN A 218 0.51 7.49 11.64
CA GLN A 218 0.32 8.93 11.42
C GLN A 218 1.07 9.47 10.19
N VAL A 219 2.31 8.99 9.97
CA VAL A 219 3.10 9.38 8.79
C VAL A 219 2.46 8.78 7.54
N LEU A 220 2.02 7.53 7.63
CA LEU A 220 1.30 6.87 6.54
C LEU A 220 -0.01 7.60 6.20
N LEU A 221 -0.80 7.98 7.21
CA LEU A 221 -2.04 8.76 7.02
C LEU A 221 -1.75 10.08 6.31
N LYS A 222 -0.76 10.86 6.76
CA LYS A 222 -0.37 12.11 6.09
C LYS A 222 0.01 11.89 4.63
N ASN A 223 0.74 10.81 4.34
CA ASN A 223 1.10 10.44 2.98
C ASN A 223 -0.13 10.07 2.13
N VAL A 224 -1.07 9.30 2.67
CA VAL A 224 -2.31 8.94 1.96
C VAL A 224 -3.15 10.18 1.68
N VAL A 225 -3.32 11.08 2.66
CA VAL A 225 -4.02 12.36 2.50
C VAL A 225 -3.38 13.22 1.41
N TYR A 226 -2.05 13.38 1.45
CA TYR A 226 -1.32 14.17 0.45
C TYR A 226 -1.52 13.62 -0.97
N ARG A 227 -1.45 12.29 -1.12
CA ARG A 227 -1.63 11.62 -2.42
C ARG A 227 -3.06 11.72 -2.91
N LEU A 228 -4.02 11.57 -2.00
CA LEU A 228 -5.43 11.69 -2.33
C LEU A 228 -5.75 13.10 -2.81
N ARG A 229 -5.25 14.15 -2.12
CA ARG A 229 -5.37 15.54 -2.58
C ARG A 229 -4.83 15.74 -3.99
N LYS A 230 -3.67 15.15 -4.31
CA LYS A 230 -3.12 15.22 -5.68
C LYS A 230 -4.04 14.65 -6.76
N LYS A 231 -4.97 13.79 -6.39
CA LYS A 231 -5.93 13.18 -7.32
C LYS A 231 -7.24 13.93 -7.43
N ILE A 232 -7.73 14.51 -6.34
CA ILE A 232 -9.09 15.03 -6.26
C ILE A 232 -9.16 16.55 -6.14
N GLU A 233 -8.06 17.24 -5.84
CA GLU A 233 -8.03 18.69 -5.68
C GLU A 233 -7.34 19.34 -6.88
N GLU A 234 -7.80 20.51 -7.28
CA GLU A 234 -7.11 21.33 -8.27
C GLU A 234 -5.75 21.82 -7.74
N ASP A 235 -5.73 22.30 -6.48
CA ASP A 235 -4.51 22.68 -5.75
C ASP A 235 -4.40 21.88 -4.46
N PRO A 236 -3.50 20.88 -4.39
CA PRO A 236 -3.30 20.08 -3.17
C PRO A 236 -2.87 20.88 -1.94
N GLY A 237 -2.29 22.07 -2.15
CA GLY A 237 -1.89 23.00 -1.08
C GLY A 237 -3.05 23.84 -0.53
N ARG A 238 -4.14 23.95 -1.30
CA ARG A 238 -5.37 24.65 -0.93
C ARG A 238 -6.59 23.76 -1.15
N PRO A 239 -6.70 22.65 -0.41
CA PRO A 239 -7.73 21.66 -0.65
C PRO A 239 -9.12 22.23 -0.41
N CYS A 240 -10.05 21.92 -1.33
CA CYS A 240 -11.46 22.31 -1.23
C CYS A 240 -12.31 21.19 -0.65
N PHE A 241 -12.01 19.94 -0.97
CA PHE A 241 -12.79 18.78 -0.56
C PHE A 241 -12.22 18.07 0.67
N LEU A 242 -10.92 17.72 0.66
CA LEU A 242 -10.26 17.02 1.75
C LEU A 242 -9.56 18.01 2.68
N GLN A 243 -10.31 18.52 3.64
CA GLN A 243 -9.86 19.56 4.57
C GLN A 243 -9.03 19.00 5.74
N THR A 244 -8.14 19.84 6.27
CA THR A 244 -7.48 19.61 7.55
C THR A 244 -8.22 20.40 8.62
N GLY A 245 -8.77 19.71 9.61
CA GLY A 245 -9.39 20.31 10.78
C GLY A 245 -8.51 20.18 12.04
N PRO A 246 -8.98 20.69 13.18
CA PRO A 246 -8.29 20.54 14.46
C PRO A 246 -8.11 19.04 14.80
N GLY A 247 -6.86 18.58 14.77
CA GLY A 247 -6.49 17.21 15.11
C GLY A 247 -6.80 16.12 14.07
N GLY A 248 -7.33 16.47 12.88
CA GLY A 248 -7.73 15.45 11.94
C GLY A 248 -8.10 15.94 10.54
N TYR A 249 -9.01 15.23 9.88
CA TYR A 249 -9.42 15.47 8.50
C TYR A 249 -10.94 15.34 8.33
N SER A 250 -11.48 16.08 7.36
CA SER A 250 -12.89 16.00 6.95
C SER A 250 -13.02 16.05 5.44
N PHE A 251 -14.16 15.62 4.92
CA PHE A 251 -14.52 15.79 3.51
C PHE A 251 -15.71 16.76 3.39
N LEU A 252 -15.57 17.77 2.54
CA LEU A 252 -16.63 18.70 2.17
C LEU A 252 -17.11 18.34 0.75
N GLY A 253 -18.36 18.05 0.61
CA GLY A 253 -18.98 17.69 -0.67
C GLY A 253 -19.68 18.85 -1.35
#